data_0391ec492395ed39ceea2efa1185bba6
#
_entry.id   0391ec492395ed39ceea2efa1185bba6
#
_cell.length_a   1.000
_cell.length_b   1.000
_cell.length_c   1.000
_cell.angle_alpha   90.00
_cell.angle_beta   90.00
_cell.angle_gamma   90.00
#
_symmetry.space_group_name_H-M   'P 1'
#
loop_
_entity.id
_entity.type
_entity.pdbx_description
1 polymer ?
#
loop_
_entity_poly.entity_id
_entity_poly.type
_entity_poly.pdbx_seq_one_letter_code
_entity_poly.pdbx_strand_id
1 'polypeptide(L)'
;AYSGDVDGSGKFRFVEACYEGDTLYPVRGKSCSTHGVPSLASKFTTFQAFARATLPQVYEKIHLQRTLQLEINELASGLLVNDGKGRLRFQPLPRHAQISAVFGLAFGDVDADGHIDLCLAQNFFSPQPETGRVNGGLGLLLKGKSDGVFKPIRADRSGIVIPEDAKALTLVDLNHDARPELVATTNDGP
;
A
#
# COMPACT_ATOMS: atom_id res chain seq x y z
N ALA A 1 -10.07 10.36 4.01
CA ALA A 1 -9.68 10.31 5.42
C ALA A 1 -10.04 11.62 6.11
N TYR A 2 -10.29 11.56 7.40
CA TYR A 2 -10.68 12.68 8.29
C TYR A 2 -9.69 12.76 9.43
N SER A 3 -9.07 13.92 9.64
CA SER A 3 -8.00 14.10 10.59
C SER A 3 -8.32 15.28 11.52
N GLY A 4 -8.53 15.01 12.82
CA GLY A 4 -8.91 16.01 13.82
C GLY A 4 -9.79 15.46 14.92
N ASP A 5 -10.59 16.31 15.56
CA ASP A 5 -11.57 15.91 16.57
C ASP A 5 -12.87 15.43 15.90
N VAL A 6 -12.93 14.13 15.63
CA VAL A 6 -14.06 13.49 14.90
C VAL A 6 -15.27 13.18 15.79
N ASP A 7 -15.12 13.25 17.13
CA ASP A 7 -16.15 12.88 18.10
C ASP A 7 -16.52 13.99 19.10
N GLY A 8 -15.93 15.19 18.93
CA GLY A 8 -16.17 16.33 19.81
C GLY A 8 -15.52 16.22 21.19
N SER A 9 -14.62 15.26 21.40
CA SER A 9 -13.94 15.03 22.68
C SER A 9 -12.72 15.92 22.92
N GLY A 10 -12.32 16.73 21.95
CA GLY A 10 -11.09 17.51 21.96
C GLY A 10 -9.85 16.69 21.66
N LYS A 11 -9.98 15.41 21.32
CA LYS A 11 -8.85 14.52 21.00
C LYS A 11 -8.64 14.41 19.51
N PHE A 12 -7.39 14.54 19.08
CA PHE A 12 -7.00 14.33 17.70
C PHE A 12 -7.11 12.86 17.31
N ARG A 13 -7.76 12.58 16.17
CA ARG A 13 -7.93 11.24 15.63
C ARG A 13 -7.78 11.24 14.11
N PHE A 14 -7.53 10.05 13.57
CA PHE A 14 -7.50 9.80 12.15
C PHE A 14 -8.52 8.72 11.80
N VAL A 15 -9.48 9.04 10.93
CA VAL A 15 -10.54 8.14 10.51
C VAL A 15 -10.48 7.94 9.00
N GLU A 16 -10.30 6.68 8.60
CA GLU A 16 -10.35 6.26 7.22
C GLU A 16 -11.79 5.93 6.82
N ALA A 17 -12.17 6.34 5.62
CA ALA A 17 -13.49 6.08 5.06
C ALA A 17 -13.39 5.73 3.58
N CYS A 18 -14.32 4.90 3.10
CA CYS A 18 -14.45 4.52 1.69
C CYS A 18 -15.88 4.72 1.21
N TYR A 19 -16.02 4.99 -0.07
CA TYR A 19 -17.31 5.02 -0.73
C TYR A 19 -17.74 3.62 -1.17
N GLU A 20 -19.00 3.27 -0.89
CA GLU A 20 -19.72 2.16 -1.50
C GLU A 20 -20.91 2.76 -2.26
N GLY A 21 -20.80 2.84 -3.59
CA GLY A 21 -21.67 3.71 -4.40
C GLY A 21 -21.52 5.17 -3.97
N ASP A 22 -22.63 5.83 -3.68
CA ASP A 22 -22.65 7.23 -3.24
C ASP A 22 -22.59 7.40 -1.70
N THR A 23 -22.43 6.30 -0.98
CA THR A 23 -22.48 6.30 0.49
C THR A 23 -21.10 6.09 1.10
N LEU A 24 -20.76 6.93 2.06
CA LEU A 24 -19.47 6.90 2.75
C LEU A 24 -19.54 6.08 4.03
N TYR A 25 -18.69 5.06 4.15
CA TYR A 25 -18.60 4.15 5.29
C TYR A 25 -17.23 4.23 5.97
N PRO A 26 -17.13 3.97 7.29
CA PRO A 26 -15.84 3.82 7.94
C PRO A 26 -15.15 2.54 7.46
N VAL A 27 -13.84 2.62 7.17
CA VAL A 27 -13.01 1.44 6.80
C VAL A 27 -12.80 0.53 8.01
N ARG A 28 -12.61 1.12 9.19
CA ARG A 28 -12.38 0.36 10.43
C ARG A 28 -13.69 -0.18 11.00
N GLY A 29 -13.69 -1.47 11.35
CA GLY A 29 -14.82 -2.12 12.00
C GLY A 29 -15.09 -1.62 13.42
N LYS A 30 -16.19 -2.12 14.02
CA LYS A 30 -16.66 -1.71 15.36
C LYS A 30 -15.58 -1.83 16.43
N SER A 31 -14.82 -2.94 16.48
CA SER A 31 -13.79 -3.17 17.49
C SER A 31 -12.71 -2.08 17.49
N CYS A 32 -12.11 -1.81 16.33
CA CYS A 32 -11.12 -0.74 16.19
C CYS A 32 -11.70 0.63 16.49
N SER A 33 -12.89 0.94 15.96
CA SER A 33 -13.53 2.25 16.13
C SER A 33 -13.88 2.52 17.60
N THR A 34 -14.40 1.52 18.32
CA THR A 34 -14.72 1.67 19.76
C THR A 34 -13.47 1.70 20.64
N HIS A 35 -12.38 1.07 20.24
CA HIS A 35 -11.10 1.21 20.94
C HIS A 35 -10.57 2.66 20.82
N GLY A 36 -10.63 3.23 19.64
CA GLY A 36 -10.23 4.62 19.39
C GLY A 36 -11.19 5.65 19.99
N VAL A 37 -12.51 5.40 19.94
CA VAL A 37 -13.59 6.27 20.40
C VAL A 37 -14.54 5.47 21.29
N PRO A 38 -14.26 5.36 22.61
CA PRO A 38 -15.03 4.48 23.51
C PRO A 38 -16.54 4.78 23.57
N SER A 39 -16.97 6.01 23.36
CA SER A 39 -18.39 6.41 23.33
C SER A 39 -19.20 5.69 22.26
N LEU A 40 -18.56 5.22 21.19
CA LEU A 40 -19.21 4.44 20.14
C LEU A 40 -19.71 3.08 20.64
N ALA A 41 -19.15 2.54 21.72
CA ALA A 41 -19.59 1.26 22.29
C ALA A 41 -21.03 1.32 22.80
N SER A 42 -21.42 2.43 23.43
CA SER A 42 -22.79 2.67 23.88
C SER A 42 -23.74 3.06 22.74
N LYS A 43 -23.23 3.77 21.72
CA LYS A 43 -24.00 4.16 20.54
C LYS A 43 -24.34 2.94 19.64
N PHE A 44 -23.39 2.01 19.51
CA PHE A 44 -23.55 0.81 18.69
C PHE A 44 -23.34 -0.46 19.52
N THR A 45 -24.41 -0.99 20.08
CA THR A 45 -24.36 -2.19 20.94
C THR A 45 -24.06 -3.47 20.18
N THR A 46 -24.36 -3.54 18.88
CA THR A 46 -24.12 -4.73 18.04
C THR A 46 -23.19 -4.41 16.86
N PHE A 47 -22.47 -5.45 16.39
CA PHE A 47 -21.65 -5.33 15.18
C PHE A 47 -22.50 -5.02 13.94
N GLN A 48 -23.69 -5.62 13.85
CA GLN A 48 -24.60 -5.41 12.73
C GLN A 48 -25.10 -3.95 12.64
N ALA A 49 -25.41 -3.32 13.78
CA ALA A 49 -25.81 -1.91 13.81
C ALA A 49 -24.71 -1.00 13.33
N PHE A 50 -23.47 -1.27 13.76
CA PHE A 50 -22.29 -0.52 13.31
C PHE A 50 -22.00 -0.71 11.82
N ALA A 51 -22.04 -1.96 11.33
CA ALA A 51 -21.72 -2.28 9.94
C ALA A 51 -22.70 -1.64 8.91
N ARG A 52 -23.94 -1.35 9.34
CA ARG A 52 -24.92 -0.66 8.50
C ARG A 52 -24.86 0.86 8.59
N ALA A 53 -24.11 1.39 9.55
CA ALA A 53 -24.05 2.82 9.80
C ALA A 53 -23.09 3.52 8.84
N THR A 54 -23.54 4.60 8.23
CA THR A 54 -22.69 5.46 7.39
C THR A 54 -21.70 6.24 8.25
N LEU A 55 -20.63 6.76 7.64
CA LEU A 55 -19.64 7.55 8.36
C LEU A 55 -20.26 8.70 9.16
N PRO A 56 -21.19 9.52 8.59
CA PRO A 56 -21.86 10.58 9.37
C PRO A 56 -22.76 10.08 10.49
N GLN A 57 -23.26 8.85 10.41
CA GLN A 57 -24.01 8.22 11.49
C GLN A 57 -23.11 7.75 12.63
N VAL A 58 -21.87 7.35 12.32
CA VAL A 58 -20.89 6.94 13.33
C VAL A 58 -20.32 8.15 14.06
N TYR A 59 -19.74 9.12 13.34
CA TYR A 59 -18.94 10.22 13.90
C TYR A 59 -19.63 11.58 13.91
N GLU A 60 -20.86 11.69 13.49
CA GLU A 60 -21.66 12.90 13.36
C GLU A 60 -21.11 13.94 12.36
N LYS A 61 -21.96 14.37 11.47
CA LYS A 61 -21.60 15.26 10.35
C LYS A 61 -20.92 16.55 10.83
N ILE A 62 -21.37 17.09 11.95
CA ILE A 62 -20.87 18.36 12.49
C ILE A 62 -19.40 18.27 12.90
N HIS A 63 -18.98 17.16 13.47
CA HIS A 63 -17.59 16.95 13.86
C HIS A 63 -16.73 16.71 12.64
N LEU A 64 -17.16 15.84 11.71
CA LEU A 64 -16.44 15.56 10.46
C LEU A 64 -16.16 16.82 9.62
N GLN A 65 -17.12 17.77 9.57
CA GLN A 65 -16.97 19.02 8.84
C GLN A 65 -15.88 19.95 9.41
N ARG A 66 -15.49 19.77 10.68
CA ARG A 66 -14.45 20.55 11.36
C ARG A 66 -13.06 19.92 11.27
N THR A 67 -12.95 18.75 10.69
CA THR A 67 -11.67 18.04 10.52
C THR A 67 -11.01 18.39 9.18
N LEU A 68 -9.70 18.17 9.10
CA LEU A 68 -9.00 18.14 7.81
C LEU A 68 -9.48 16.92 7.03
N GLN A 69 -10.01 17.16 5.83
CA GLN A 69 -10.44 16.11 4.92
C GLN A 69 -9.38 15.88 3.85
N LEU A 70 -8.93 14.65 3.73
CA LEU A 70 -7.94 14.21 2.75
C LEU A 70 -8.57 13.16 1.83
N GLU A 71 -8.29 13.25 0.57
CA GLU A 71 -8.77 12.30 -0.43
C GLU A 71 -7.58 11.56 -1.06
N ILE A 72 -7.72 10.27 -1.28
CA ILE A 72 -6.76 9.43 -1.99
C ILE A 72 -7.41 9.04 -3.30
N ASN A 73 -6.88 9.56 -4.40
CA ASN A 73 -7.45 9.39 -5.73
C ASN A 73 -6.72 8.31 -6.54
N GLU A 74 -5.52 7.91 -6.10
CA GLU A 74 -4.72 6.90 -6.76
C GLU A 74 -4.24 5.87 -5.73
N LEU A 75 -4.59 4.61 -5.95
CA LEU A 75 -4.22 3.48 -5.08
C LEU A 75 -3.22 2.54 -5.75
N ALA A 76 -2.96 2.72 -7.04
CA ALA A 76 -2.02 1.87 -7.75
C ALA A 76 -0.57 2.19 -7.38
N SER A 77 0.26 1.16 -7.31
CA SER A 77 1.71 1.31 -7.32
C SER A 77 2.15 1.77 -8.71
N GLY A 78 2.98 2.79 -8.80
CA GLY A 78 3.34 3.39 -10.08
C GLY A 78 4.62 4.19 -10.03
N LEU A 79 4.94 4.78 -11.16
CA LEU A 79 6.08 5.66 -11.38
C LEU A 79 5.60 7.09 -11.52
N LEU A 80 6.36 8.01 -10.97
CA LEU A 80 6.25 9.44 -11.29
C LEU A 80 7.31 9.78 -12.34
N VAL A 81 6.89 9.81 -13.59
CA VAL A 81 7.76 10.10 -14.73
C VAL A 81 7.91 11.59 -14.89
N ASN A 82 9.14 12.08 -14.84
CA ASN A 82 9.47 13.48 -15.08
C ASN A 82 9.52 13.76 -16.60
N ASP A 83 8.81 14.80 -17.04
CA ASP A 83 8.80 15.23 -18.45
C ASP A 83 10.01 16.11 -18.86
N GLY A 84 10.96 16.29 -17.93
CA GLY A 84 12.12 17.16 -18.12
C GLY A 84 11.81 18.67 -18.03
N LYS A 85 10.56 19.07 -17.77
CA LYS A 85 10.08 20.45 -17.63
C LYS A 85 9.50 20.75 -16.25
N GLY A 86 9.81 19.89 -15.28
CA GLY A 86 9.35 20.04 -13.89
C GLY A 86 7.93 19.50 -13.63
N ARG A 87 7.35 18.75 -14.56
CA ARG A 87 6.06 18.08 -14.36
C ARG A 87 6.26 16.57 -14.16
N LEU A 88 5.57 16.02 -13.19
CA LEU A 88 5.53 14.59 -12.95
C LEU A 88 4.19 14.02 -13.47
N ARG A 89 4.28 12.95 -14.24
CA ARG A 89 3.11 12.21 -14.72
C ARG A 89 3.09 10.84 -14.04
N PHE A 90 1.99 10.51 -13.40
CA PHE A 90 1.81 9.17 -12.84
C PHE A 90 1.60 8.13 -13.96
N GLN A 91 2.31 7.02 -13.85
CA GLN A 91 2.20 5.87 -14.74
C GLN A 91 2.08 4.62 -13.89
N PRO A 92 0.91 3.95 -13.88
CA PRO A 92 0.73 2.74 -13.07
C PRO A 92 1.63 1.62 -13.57
N LEU A 93 2.17 0.85 -12.63
CA LEU A 93 2.90 -0.38 -12.92
C LEU A 93 1.94 -1.48 -13.36
N PRO A 94 2.44 -2.54 -14.03
CA PRO A 94 1.63 -3.69 -14.42
C PRO A 94 0.89 -4.33 -13.24
N ARG A 95 -0.22 -5.02 -13.55
CA ARG A 95 -1.08 -5.67 -12.55
C ARG A 95 -0.32 -6.55 -11.54
N HIS A 96 0.77 -7.19 -11.97
CA HIS A 96 1.59 -8.03 -11.09
C HIS A 96 2.25 -7.24 -9.94
N ALA A 97 2.50 -5.95 -10.12
CA ALA A 97 2.99 -5.07 -9.07
C ALA A 97 1.89 -4.60 -8.10
N GLN A 98 0.62 -4.86 -8.40
CA GLN A 98 -0.54 -4.45 -7.61
C GLN A 98 -1.09 -5.57 -6.71
N ILE A 99 -0.56 -6.80 -6.81
CA ILE A 99 -1.12 -7.98 -6.12
C ILE A 99 -0.78 -8.05 -4.64
N SER A 100 0.25 -7.31 -4.21
CA SER A 100 0.67 -7.24 -2.82
C SER A 100 1.38 -5.92 -2.52
N ALA A 101 1.46 -5.55 -1.24
CA ALA A 101 2.20 -4.37 -0.82
C ALA A 101 3.68 -4.48 -1.18
N VAL A 102 4.27 -3.38 -1.66
CA VAL A 102 5.69 -3.28 -2.01
C VAL A 102 6.38 -2.40 -0.96
N PHE A 103 7.41 -2.94 -0.30
CA PHE A 103 8.19 -2.22 0.70
C PHE A 103 9.63 -1.96 0.27
N GLY A 104 10.17 -2.83 -0.60
CA GLY A 104 11.51 -2.66 -1.14
C GLY A 104 11.50 -2.61 -2.67
N LEU A 105 12.34 -1.77 -3.23
CA LEU A 105 12.54 -1.67 -4.67
C LEU A 105 14.01 -1.40 -4.99
N ALA A 106 14.48 -1.97 -6.09
CA ALA A 106 15.81 -1.72 -6.62
C ALA A 106 15.75 -1.53 -8.13
N PHE A 107 16.46 -0.52 -8.62
CA PHE A 107 16.63 -0.23 -10.04
C PHE A 107 18.01 -0.65 -10.51
N GLY A 108 18.10 -1.27 -11.67
CA GLY A 108 19.35 -1.62 -12.32
C GLY A 108 19.12 -2.35 -13.63
N ASP A 109 20.12 -2.37 -14.50
CA ASP A 109 20.13 -3.20 -15.70
C ASP A 109 20.60 -4.60 -15.28
N VAL A 110 19.65 -5.51 -15.00
CA VAL A 110 19.96 -6.84 -14.45
C VAL A 110 20.33 -7.87 -15.50
N ASP A 111 20.01 -7.62 -16.76
CA ASP A 111 20.33 -8.53 -17.87
C ASP A 111 21.30 -7.94 -18.91
N ALA A 112 21.86 -6.78 -18.62
CA ALA A 112 22.86 -6.06 -19.43
C ALA A 112 22.34 -5.73 -20.86
N ASP A 113 21.05 -5.40 -20.98
CA ASP A 113 20.46 -5.00 -22.27
C ASP A 113 20.48 -3.49 -22.51
N GLY A 114 21.01 -2.71 -21.55
CA GLY A 114 21.13 -1.26 -21.60
C GLY A 114 19.87 -0.52 -21.12
N HIS A 115 18.87 -1.22 -20.60
CA HIS A 115 17.66 -0.64 -20.04
C HIS A 115 17.58 -0.89 -18.53
N ILE A 116 17.04 0.10 -17.81
CA ILE A 116 16.87 -0.05 -16.36
C ILE A 116 15.66 -0.91 -16.08
N ASP A 117 15.87 -1.99 -15.33
CA ASP A 117 14.85 -2.86 -14.79
C ASP A 117 14.45 -2.44 -13.38
N LEU A 118 13.35 -2.98 -12.88
CA LEU A 118 12.83 -2.74 -11.55
C LEU A 118 12.54 -4.06 -10.84
N CYS A 119 13.24 -4.30 -9.73
CA CYS A 119 12.97 -5.39 -8.82
C CYS A 119 12.10 -4.91 -7.65
N LEU A 120 11.08 -5.67 -7.30
CA LEU A 120 10.14 -5.36 -6.22
C LEU A 120 10.14 -6.45 -5.16
N ALA A 121 10.27 -6.06 -3.88
CA ALA A 121 10.00 -6.89 -2.72
C ALA A 121 8.57 -6.66 -2.25
N GLN A 122 7.82 -7.74 -2.15
CA GLN A 122 6.40 -7.70 -1.89
C GLN A 122 6.05 -8.36 -0.56
N ASN A 123 4.79 -8.29 -0.19
CA ASN A 123 4.13 -8.90 0.95
C ASN A 123 4.11 -8.05 2.22
N PHE A 124 3.04 -8.27 3.00
CA PHE A 124 2.83 -7.66 4.29
C PHE A 124 2.08 -8.65 5.19
N PHE A 125 2.80 -9.25 6.14
CA PHE A 125 2.26 -10.32 6.99
C PHE A 125 1.62 -9.83 8.28
N SER A 126 1.96 -8.61 8.70
CA SER A 126 1.54 -8.04 9.96
C SER A 126 0.70 -6.75 9.79
N PRO A 127 -0.31 -6.72 8.90
CA PRO A 127 -1.29 -5.65 8.93
C PRO A 127 -2.15 -5.81 10.19
N GLN A 128 -3.05 -4.86 10.42
CA GLN A 128 -4.04 -5.04 11.49
C GLN A 128 -4.87 -6.31 11.27
N PRO A 129 -5.37 -6.95 12.36
CA PRO A 129 -6.06 -8.25 12.29
C PRO A 129 -7.22 -8.30 11.31
N GLU A 130 -7.98 -7.21 11.17
CA GLU A 130 -9.15 -7.12 10.28
C GLU A 130 -8.80 -7.15 8.80
N THR A 131 -7.57 -6.76 8.42
CA THR A 131 -7.11 -6.77 7.02
C THR A 131 -6.66 -8.16 6.58
N GLY A 132 -6.11 -8.96 7.50
CA GLY A 132 -5.50 -10.23 7.19
C GLY A 132 -4.15 -10.08 6.46
N ARG A 133 -3.46 -11.19 6.23
CA ARG A 133 -2.16 -11.20 5.55
C ARG A 133 -2.29 -10.82 4.07
N VAL A 134 -1.41 -9.97 3.60
CA VAL A 134 -1.25 -9.63 2.18
C VAL A 134 -0.01 -10.36 1.68
N ASN A 135 -0.18 -11.58 1.16
CA ASN A 135 0.91 -12.52 0.84
C ASN A 135 0.82 -13.09 -0.59
N GLY A 136 0.25 -12.33 -1.51
CA GLY A 136 0.09 -12.76 -2.91
C GLY A 136 1.34 -12.62 -3.78
N GLY A 137 2.40 -11.99 -3.28
CA GLY A 137 3.64 -11.73 -4.03
C GLY A 137 4.72 -12.80 -3.82
N LEU A 138 5.59 -12.93 -4.79
CA LEU A 138 6.81 -13.75 -4.74
C LEU A 138 8.07 -12.89 -4.99
N GLY A 139 7.97 -11.58 -4.84
CA GLY A 139 8.91 -10.67 -5.49
C GLY A 139 8.62 -10.57 -6.99
N LEU A 140 9.09 -9.54 -7.64
CA LEU A 140 8.79 -9.30 -9.05
C LEU A 140 9.94 -8.60 -9.76
N LEU A 141 10.35 -9.15 -10.89
CA LEU A 141 11.18 -8.45 -11.87
C LEU A 141 10.27 -7.83 -12.94
N LEU A 142 10.44 -6.54 -13.11
CA LEU A 142 9.85 -5.77 -14.20
C LEU A 142 10.96 -5.35 -15.16
N LYS A 143 11.01 -5.98 -16.33
CA LYS A 143 11.98 -5.63 -17.36
C LYS A 143 11.62 -4.31 -18.01
N GLY A 144 12.57 -3.39 -18.00
CA GLY A 144 12.45 -2.09 -18.64
C GLY A 144 12.60 -2.15 -20.14
N LYS A 145 12.14 -1.09 -20.82
CA LYS A 145 12.30 -0.88 -22.26
C LYS A 145 12.62 0.58 -22.55
N SER A 146 13.10 0.82 -23.75
CA SER A 146 13.46 2.18 -24.25
C SER A 146 12.30 3.17 -24.22
N ASP A 147 11.05 2.72 -24.25
CA ASP A 147 9.84 3.54 -24.17
C ASP A 147 9.38 3.86 -22.73
N GLY A 148 10.16 3.41 -21.72
CA GLY A 148 9.82 3.58 -20.29
C GLY A 148 8.70 2.64 -19.82
N VAL A 149 8.35 1.63 -20.62
CA VAL A 149 7.36 0.61 -20.25
C VAL A 149 8.05 -0.53 -19.52
N PHE A 150 7.44 -0.99 -18.43
CA PHE A 150 7.90 -2.13 -17.64
C PHE A 150 7.08 -3.39 -17.96
N LYS A 151 7.76 -4.48 -18.29
CA LYS A 151 7.14 -5.77 -18.57
C LYS A 151 7.42 -6.77 -17.44
N PRO A 152 6.39 -7.37 -16.82
CA PRO A 152 6.60 -8.35 -15.77
C PRO A 152 7.26 -9.63 -16.32
N ILE A 153 8.27 -10.10 -15.61
CA ILE A 153 8.92 -11.39 -15.84
C ILE A 153 8.46 -12.34 -14.74
N ARG A 154 7.98 -13.51 -15.13
CA ARG A 154 7.50 -14.53 -14.18
C ARG A 154 8.65 -15.07 -13.34
N ALA A 155 8.34 -15.49 -12.11
CA ALA A 155 9.31 -16.00 -11.14
C ALA A 155 10.10 -17.22 -11.68
N ASP A 156 9.45 -18.10 -12.47
CA ASP A 156 10.09 -19.25 -13.11
C ASP A 156 11.15 -18.86 -14.19
N ARG A 157 11.14 -17.61 -14.62
CA ARG A 157 12.10 -17.06 -15.59
C ARG A 157 13.10 -16.08 -15.00
N SER A 158 12.68 -15.29 -14.01
CA SER A 158 13.56 -14.34 -13.35
C SER A 158 14.41 -14.99 -12.25
N GLY A 159 13.97 -16.14 -11.71
CA GLY A 159 14.60 -16.77 -10.55
C GLY A 159 14.30 -16.02 -9.22
N ILE A 160 13.58 -14.90 -9.25
CA ILE A 160 13.22 -14.16 -8.03
C ILE A 160 12.04 -14.87 -7.38
N VAL A 161 12.28 -15.48 -6.22
CA VAL A 161 11.27 -16.12 -5.39
C VAL A 161 11.49 -15.71 -3.94
N ILE A 162 10.71 -14.72 -3.48
CA ILE A 162 10.76 -14.14 -2.14
C ILE A 162 9.33 -14.19 -1.60
N PRO A 163 8.87 -15.32 -1.05
CA PRO A 163 7.50 -15.48 -0.54
C PRO A 163 7.30 -14.85 0.84
N GLU A 164 8.38 -14.43 1.50
CA GLU A 164 8.40 -13.87 2.84
C GLU A 164 7.89 -12.42 2.86
N ASP A 165 7.78 -11.87 4.08
CA ASP A 165 7.46 -10.47 4.35
C ASP A 165 8.69 -9.57 4.08
N ALA A 166 8.99 -9.34 2.80
CA ALA A 166 10.19 -8.63 2.38
C ALA A 166 10.07 -7.11 2.60
N LYS A 167 11.12 -6.49 3.14
CA LYS A 167 11.11 -5.08 3.56
C LYS A 167 12.06 -4.18 2.79
N ALA A 168 13.17 -4.71 2.30
CA ALA A 168 14.10 -3.93 1.47
C ALA A 168 14.70 -4.79 0.38
N LEU A 169 15.11 -4.14 -0.70
CA LEU A 169 15.90 -4.71 -1.78
C LEU A 169 17.07 -3.78 -2.11
N THR A 170 18.17 -4.38 -2.52
CA THR A 170 19.27 -3.66 -3.16
C THR A 170 19.96 -4.54 -4.19
N LEU A 171 20.53 -3.91 -5.20
CA LEU A 171 21.43 -4.55 -6.15
C LEU A 171 22.88 -4.19 -5.77
N VAL A 172 23.74 -5.18 -5.61
CA VAL A 172 25.13 -4.99 -5.22
C VAL A 172 25.99 -6.11 -5.81
N ASP A 173 27.10 -5.76 -6.40
CA ASP A 173 28.12 -6.72 -6.87
C ASP A 173 28.96 -7.19 -5.68
N LEU A 174 28.60 -8.34 -5.09
CA LEU A 174 29.24 -8.89 -3.89
C LEU A 174 30.52 -9.66 -4.20
N ASN A 175 30.61 -10.25 -5.38
CA ASN A 175 31.72 -11.11 -5.79
C ASN A 175 32.69 -10.42 -6.75
N HIS A 176 32.41 -9.16 -7.13
CA HIS A 176 33.20 -8.34 -8.06
C HIS A 176 33.35 -8.92 -9.47
N ASP A 177 32.27 -9.57 -9.96
CA ASP A 177 32.21 -10.09 -11.34
C ASP A 177 31.51 -9.15 -12.33
N ALA A 178 31.19 -7.94 -11.89
CA ALA A 178 30.44 -6.91 -12.61
C ALA A 178 28.96 -7.28 -12.92
N ARG A 179 28.41 -8.25 -12.19
CA ARG A 179 26.99 -8.61 -12.23
C ARG A 179 26.41 -8.44 -10.83
N PRO A 180 25.40 -7.58 -10.65
CA PRO A 180 24.87 -7.34 -9.34
C PRO A 180 24.02 -8.50 -8.83
N GLU A 181 24.22 -8.93 -7.59
CA GLU A 181 23.31 -9.75 -6.83
C GLU A 181 22.15 -8.93 -6.30
N LEU A 182 20.99 -9.57 -6.19
CA LEU A 182 19.81 -9.01 -5.53
C LEU A 182 19.80 -9.44 -4.05
N VAL A 183 20.00 -8.49 -3.15
CA VAL A 183 19.93 -8.72 -1.70
C VAL A 183 18.58 -8.26 -1.19
N ALA A 184 17.88 -9.14 -0.48
CA ALA A 184 16.59 -8.85 0.14
C ALA A 184 16.66 -9.01 1.66
N THR A 185 15.96 -8.16 2.40
CA THR A 185 15.70 -8.35 3.83
C THR A 185 14.25 -8.70 4.05
N THR A 186 14.00 -9.64 4.96
CA THR A 186 12.66 -10.13 5.29
C THR A 186 12.40 -10.01 6.79
N ASN A 187 11.14 -9.78 7.17
CA ASN A 187 10.69 -9.99 8.53
C ASN A 187 10.35 -11.47 8.70
N ASP A 188 10.59 -12.02 9.89
CA ASP A 188 10.31 -13.42 10.23
C ASP A 188 11.00 -14.44 9.31
N GLY A 189 12.09 -14.04 8.66
CA GLY A 189 13.00 -14.91 7.94
C GLY A 189 14.12 -15.46 8.84
N PRO A 190 14.77 -16.55 8.43
CA PRO A 190 15.95 -17.07 9.14
C PRO A 190 17.09 -16.07 9.12
#